data_162511a1639dd013e7d9cf4ffa8daad2
#
_entry.id   162511a1639dd013e7d9cf4ffa8daad2
#
_cell.length_a   1.000
_cell.length_b   1.000
_cell.length_c   1.000
_cell.angle_alpha   90.00
_cell.angle_beta   90.00
_cell.angle_gamma   90.00
#
_symmetry.space_group_name_H-M   'P 1'
#
loop_
_entity.id
_entity.type
_entity.pdbx_description
1 polymer ?
#
loop_
_entity_poly.entity_id
_entity_poly.type
_entity_poly.pdbx_seq_one_letter_code
_entity_poly.pdbx_strand_id
1 'polypeptide(L)'
;MVDVRDAAALTALVADVEPDEVYNLAAVSSVGRSWQEPELTVAVNQTAVEVLVAALRAQQARTGREVRLFQASSAEISGDATASPYARSKAAAEEVVRDAREHGLAASVGRLYIHESPLRGAAFVSRKITRGAAEIALGMRERLVLGKLDVVRDWGFAGDYVEAIRLMVAADEPLDLPIGTGRPHRLLDLVDRAFAAAGLGEAAPYVDQDPSLVRPADTAVLVADPAPAERALGWRATTTFEEVVDAMVAVDLARLRTGVEESTTYLSRPARSAHPRG
;
A
#
# COMPACT_ATOMS: atom_id res chain seq x y z
N MET A 1 -8.16 -2.41 -20.76
CA MET A 1 -7.23 -1.81 -19.78
C MET A 1 -6.72 -0.52 -20.36
N VAL A 2 -6.74 0.58 -19.60
CA VAL A 2 -6.29 1.91 -20.04
C VAL A 2 -5.01 2.27 -19.28
N ASP A 3 -4.01 2.81 -19.97
CA ASP A 3 -2.85 3.43 -19.31
C ASP A 3 -3.28 4.80 -18.79
N VAL A 4 -3.13 5.03 -17.49
CA VAL A 4 -3.53 6.29 -16.84
C VAL A 4 -2.77 7.52 -17.35
N ARG A 5 -1.65 7.33 -18.05
CA ARG A 5 -0.87 8.40 -18.69
C ARG A 5 -1.47 8.87 -20.01
N ASP A 6 -2.34 8.07 -20.62
CA ASP A 6 -3.09 8.46 -21.81
C ASP A 6 -4.32 9.28 -21.39
N ALA A 7 -4.16 10.60 -21.39
CA ALA A 7 -5.19 11.53 -20.97
C ALA A 7 -6.48 11.39 -21.78
N ALA A 8 -6.38 11.15 -23.09
CA ALA A 8 -7.54 10.99 -23.95
C ALA A 8 -8.30 9.69 -23.63
N ALA A 9 -7.56 8.58 -23.49
CA ALA A 9 -8.16 7.29 -23.15
C ALA A 9 -8.76 7.28 -21.74
N LEU A 10 -8.11 7.92 -20.75
CA LEU A 10 -8.64 8.04 -19.38
C LEU A 10 -9.92 8.88 -19.35
N THR A 11 -9.94 10.00 -20.07
CA THR A 11 -11.12 10.87 -20.17
C THR A 11 -12.27 10.14 -20.87
N ALA A 12 -11.99 9.44 -21.96
CA ALA A 12 -12.99 8.64 -22.68
C ALA A 12 -13.56 7.52 -21.81
N LEU A 13 -12.70 6.83 -21.03
CA LEU A 13 -13.14 5.78 -20.10
C LEU A 13 -14.13 6.33 -19.07
N VAL A 14 -13.83 7.47 -18.45
CA VAL A 14 -14.75 8.11 -17.49
C VAL A 14 -16.07 8.49 -18.14
N ALA A 15 -16.03 9.03 -19.36
CA ALA A 15 -17.23 9.40 -20.09
C ALA A 15 -18.09 8.20 -20.50
N ASP A 16 -17.46 7.07 -20.83
CA ASP A 16 -18.15 5.82 -21.24
C ASP A 16 -18.77 5.11 -20.04
N VAL A 17 -18.04 5.04 -18.90
CA VAL A 17 -18.48 4.29 -17.73
C VAL A 17 -19.45 5.08 -16.87
N GLU A 18 -19.33 6.41 -16.85
CA GLU A 18 -20.06 7.32 -15.95
C GLU A 18 -20.11 6.82 -14.49
N PRO A 19 -18.95 6.57 -13.86
CA PRO A 19 -18.91 5.97 -12.53
C PRO A 19 -19.56 6.85 -11.47
N ASP A 20 -20.22 6.22 -10.49
CA ASP A 20 -20.68 6.87 -9.27
C ASP A 20 -19.56 6.92 -8.22
N GLU A 21 -18.67 5.92 -8.22
CA GLU A 21 -17.55 5.80 -7.30
C GLU A 21 -16.25 5.48 -8.06
N VAL A 22 -15.17 6.15 -7.69
CA VAL A 22 -13.84 5.92 -8.24
C VAL A 22 -12.82 5.68 -7.13
N TYR A 23 -12.10 4.58 -7.21
CA TYR A 23 -11.02 4.20 -6.30
C TYR A 23 -9.69 4.30 -7.04
N ASN A 24 -9.02 5.44 -6.96
CA ASN A 24 -7.73 5.64 -7.62
C ASN A 24 -6.58 5.09 -6.78
N LEU A 25 -6.16 3.88 -7.12
CA LEU A 25 -4.99 3.20 -6.53
C LEU A 25 -3.80 3.16 -7.51
N ALA A 26 -3.96 3.68 -8.73
CA ALA A 26 -2.90 3.68 -9.74
C ALA A 26 -1.72 4.54 -9.28
N ALA A 27 -0.54 3.94 -9.24
CA ALA A 27 0.67 4.65 -8.83
C ALA A 27 1.96 3.92 -9.24
N VAL A 28 3.03 4.69 -9.43
CA VAL A 28 4.40 4.21 -9.20
C VAL A 28 4.59 4.22 -7.68
N SER A 29 4.46 3.05 -7.03
CA SER A 29 4.40 2.94 -5.57
C SER A 29 5.73 2.64 -4.89
N SER A 30 6.82 2.47 -5.66
CA SER A 30 8.16 2.23 -5.14
C SER A 30 8.93 3.54 -5.00
N VAL A 31 9.31 3.90 -3.77
CA VAL A 31 10.21 5.04 -3.51
C VAL A 31 11.54 4.87 -4.25
N GLY A 32 12.13 3.66 -4.24
CA GLY A 32 13.38 3.41 -4.96
C GLY A 32 13.24 3.61 -6.48
N ARG A 33 12.16 3.13 -7.09
CA ARG A 33 11.89 3.32 -8.52
C ARG A 33 11.66 4.80 -8.87
N SER A 34 11.07 5.58 -7.98
CA SER A 34 10.81 7.00 -8.23
C SER A 34 12.09 7.83 -8.42
N TRP A 35 13.21 7.40 -7.84
CA TRP A 35 14.52 8.02 -8.08
C TRP A 35 15.10 7.67 -9.44
N GLN A 36 14.78 6.50 -9.96
CA GLN A 36 15.24 6.03 -11.28
C GLN A 36 14.37 6.59 -12.41
N GLU A 37 13.07 6.74 -12.16
CA GLU A 37 12.06 7.16 -13.13
C GLU A 37 11.20 8.31 -12.59
N PRO A 38 11.80 9.50 -12.30
CA PRO A 38 11.07 10.62 -11.69
C PRO A 38 9.97 11.18 -12.60
N GLU A 39 10.19 11.25 -13.90
CA GLU A 39 9.20 11.73 -14.88
C GLU A 39 7.99 10.79 -14.97
N LEU A 40 8.24 9.48 -15.03
CA LEU A 40 7.18 8.49 -14.98
C LEU A 40 6.38 8.59 -13.68
N THR A 41 7.08 8.82 -12.56
CA THR A 41 6.43 8.97 -11.25
C THR A 41 5.50 10.16 -11.22
N VAL A 42 5.90 11.31 -11.74
CA VAL A 42 5.05 12.50 -11.85
C VAL A 42 3.89 12.25 -12.80
N ALA A 43 4.13 11.67 -13.97
CA ALA A 43 3.11 11.40 -14.96
C ALA A 43 1.98 10.50 -14.42
N VAL A 44 2.34 9.44 -13.64
CA VAL A 44 1.37 8.49 -13.10
C VAL A 44 0.73 8.99 -11.79
N ASN A 45 1.54 9.55 -10.86
CA ASN A 45 1.06 9.84 -9.52
C ASN A 45 0.43 11.22 -9.38
N GLN A 46 0.74 12.17 -10.28
CA GLN A 46 0.22 13.53 -10.24
C GLN A 46 -0.58 13.84 -11.50
N THR A 47 0.04 13.88 -12.69
CA THR A 47 -0.64 14.33 -13.93
C THR A 47 -1.87 13.50 -14.26
N ALA A 48 -1.80 12.17 -14.07
CA ALA A 48 -2.97 11.31 -14.26
C ALA A 48 -4.11 11.63 -13.28
N VAL A 49 -3.79 12.08 -12.05
CA VAL A 49 -4.81 12.51 -11.07
C VAL A 49 -5.46 13.83 -11.52
N GLU A 50 -4.69 14.78 -12.06
CA GLU A 50 -5.20 16.02 -12.64
C GLU A 50 -6.21 15.74 -13.77
N VAL A 51 -5.85 14.82 -14.67
CA VAL A 51 -6.73 14.38 -15.78
C VAL A 51 -8.00 13.69 -15.26
N LEU A 52 -7.84 12.75 -14.31
CA LEU A 52 -8.97 12.04 -13.70
C LEU A 52 -9.94 13.00 -13.03
N VAL A 53 -9.46 13.90 -12.20
CA VAL A 53 -10.28 14.92 -11.52
C VAL A 53 -11.01 15.81 -12.53
N ALA A 54 -10.33 16.27 -13.57
CA ALA A 54 -10.96 17.08 -14.63
C ALA A 54 -12.09 16.31 -15.35
N ALA A 55 -11.87 15.02 -15.65
CA ALA A 55 -12.85 14.17 -16.29
C ALA A 55 -14.09 13.91 -15.39
N LEU A 56 -13.89 13.66 -14.09
CA LEU A 56 -14.98 13.44 -13.13
C LEU A 56 -15.81 14.71 -12.91
N ARG A 57 -15.16 15.88 -12.83
CA ARG A 57 -15.87 17.17 -12.75
C ARG A 57 -16.70 17.45 -14.02
N ALA A 58 -16.15 17.14 -15.20
CA ALA A 58 -16.88 17.27 -16.46
C ALA A 58 -18.10 16.33 -16.52
N GLN A 59 -17.95 15.08 -16.04
CA GLN A 59 -19.07 14.15 -15.90
C GLN A 59 -20.13 14.70 -14.96
N GLN A 60 -19.76 15.17 -13.77
CA GLN A 60 -20.70 15.72 -12.79
C GLN A 60 -21.44 16.94 -13.35
N ALA A 61 -20.75 17.84 -14.04
CA ALA A 61 -21.37 19.00 -14.69
C ALA A 61 -22.35 18.62 -15.80
N ARG A 62 -22.05 17.56 -16.55
CA ARG A 62 -22.90 17.08 -17.66
C ARG A 62 -24.12 16.29 -17.18
N THR A 63 -23.94 15.45 -16.14
CA THR A 63 -25.00 14.52 -15.70
C THR A 63 -25.83 15.05 -14.53
N GLY A 64 -25.32 16.03 -13.78
CA GLY A 64 -25.91 16.49 -12.53
C GLY A 64 -25.81 15.46 -11.37
N ARG A 65 -25.11 14.33 -11.59
CA ARG A 65 -24.93 13.26 -10.59
C ARG A 65 -23.67 13.50 -9.79
N GLU A 66 -23.72 13.28 -8.49
CA GLU A 66 -22.54 13.26 -7.62
C GLU A 66 -21.62 12.10 -8.03
N VAL A 67 -20.32 12.37 -8.02
CA VAL A 67 -19.27 11.37 -8.20
C VAL A 67 -18.37 11.39 -6.98
N ARG A 68 -18.08 10.23 -6.42
CA ARG A 68 -17.23 10.07 -5.23
C ARG A 68 -15.88 9.52 -5.62
N LEU A 69 -14.82 10.22 -5.24
CA LEU A 69 -13.44 9.82 -5.51
C LEU A 69 -12.72 9.46 -4.22
N PHE A 70 -12.10 8.29 -4.18
CA PHE A 70 -11.03 7.97 -3.25
C PHE A 70 -9.69 8.10 -3.95
N GLN A 71 -8.79 8.92 -3.41
CA GLN A 71 -7.40 9.05 -3.85
C GLN A 71 -6.46 8.39 -2.85
N ALA A 72 -5.73 7.36 -3.28
CA ALA A 72 -4.68 6.78 -2.48
C ALA A 72 -3.47 7.72 -2.41
N SER A 73 -3.16 8.18 -1.22
CA SER A 73 -1.94 8.87 -0.87
C SER A 73 -0.99 7.95 -0.09
N SER A 74 0.00 8.47 0.59
CA SER A 74 1.03 7.68 1.25
C SER A 74 1.48 8.32 2.57
N ALA A 75 1.80 7.48 3.54
CA ALA A 75 2.47 7.87 4.77
C ALA A 75 3.83 8.57 4.54
N GLU A 76 4.49 8.33 3.41
CA GLU A 76 5.80 8.94 3.06
C GLU A 76 5.73 10.48 3.00
N ILE A 77 4.54 11.08 2.80
CA ILE A 77 4.38 12.54 2.83
C ILE A 77 4.29 13.11 4.26
N SER A 78 4.09 12.26 5.28
CA SER A 78 3.97 12.68 6.68
C SER A 78 5.32 13.04 7.31
N GLY A 79 6.42 12.63 6.67
CA GLY A 79 7.78 13.04 7.00
C GLY A 79 8.16 14.32 6.22
N ASP A 80 9.31 14.28 5.55
CA ASP A 80 9.67 15.31 4.58
C ASP A 80 9.05 14.99 3.22
N ALA A 81 7.94 15.66 2.87
CA ALA A 81 7.26 15.48 1.60
C ALA A 81 8.15 15.80 0.38
N THR A 82 9.29 16.46 0.58
CA THR A 82 10.27 16.72 -0.47
C THR A 82 11.36 15.67 -0.59
N ALA A 83 11.42 14.71 0.35
CA ALA A 83 12.49 13.74 0.48
C ALA A 83 12.69 12.85 -0.76
N SER A 84 11.61 12.55 -1.51
CA SER A 84 11.69 11.71 -2.72
C SER A 84 10.75 12.20 -3.82
N PRO A 85 11.02 11.87 -5.10
CA PRO A 85 10.07 12.12 -6.19
C PRO A 85 8.70 11.48 -5.93
N TYR A 86 8.67 10.33 -5.28
CA TYR A 86 7.44 9.67 -4.87
C TYR A 86 6.64 10.52 -3.86
N ALA A 87 7.27 10.95 -2.76
CA ALA A 87 6.59 11.75 -1.74
C ALA A 87 6.08 13.08 -2.33
N ARG A 88 6.89 13.76 -3.15
CA ARG A 88 6.47 14.99 -3.85
C ARG A 88 5.26 14.78 -4.74
N SER A 89 5.26 13.72 -5.56
CA SER A 89 4.16 13.43 -6.47
C SER A 89 2.86 13.09 -5.74
N LYS A 90 2.95 12.38 -4.60
CA LYS A 90 1.77 12.08 -3.76
C LYS A 90 1.24 13.34 -3.07
N ALA A 91 2.11 14.20 -2.55
CA ALA A 91 1.69 15.47 -1.96
C ALA A 91 1.00 16.37 -3.00
N ALA A 92 1.57 16.49 -4.21
CA ALA A 92 0.94 17.25 -5.29
C ALA A 92 -0.43 16.69 -5.69
N ALA A 93 -0.59 15.36 -5.73
CA ALA A 93 -1.90 14.74 -5.98
C ALA A 93 -2.92 15.06 -4.88
N GLU A 94 -2.52 15.13 -3.61
CA GLU A 94 -3.42 15.57 -2.53
C GLU A 94 -3.91 17.00 -2.73
N GLU A 95 -3.03 17.92 -3.15
CA GLU A 95 -3.43 19.31 -3.42
C GLU A 95 -4.44 19.39 -4.55
N VAL A 96 -4.24 18.63 -5.65
CA VAL A 96 -5.21 18.54 -6.75
C VAL A 96 -6.58 18.06 -6.25
N VAL A 97 -6.62 17.05 -5.39
CA VAL A 97 -7.86 16.51 -4.85
C VAL A 97 -8.53 17.49 -3.89
N ARG A 98 -7.77 18.21 -3.06
CA ARG A 98 -8.32 19.25 -2.16
C ARG A 98 -8.92 20.42 -2.94
N ASP A 99 -8.22 20.90 -3.97
CA ASP A 99 -8.76 21.94 -4.86
C ASP A 99 -10.07 21.47 -5.53
N ALA A 100 -10.10 20.23 -6.02
CA ALA A 100 -11.31 19.66 -6.61
C ALA A 100 -12.49 19.59 -5.63
N ARG A 101 -12.21 19.28 -4.37
CA ARG A 101 -13.22 19.27 -3.28
C ARG A 101 -13.78 20.66 -3.02
N GLU A 102 -12.94 21.70 -2.98
CA GLU A 102 -13.37 23.09 -2.85
C GLU A 102 -14.27 23.54 -3.99
N HIS A 103 -14.17 22.85 -5.14
CA HIS A 103 -15.01 23.07 -6.31
C HIS A 103 -16.14 22.03 -6.48
N GLY A 104 -16.50 21.34 -5.42
CA GLY A 104 -17.70 20.51 -5.34
C GLY A 104 -17.57 19.05 -5.80
N LEU A 105 -16.35 18.51 -5.95
CA LEU A 105 -16.15 17.07 -6.12
C LEU A 105 -16.09 16.37 -4.76
N ALA A 106 -16.91 15.35 -4.53
CA ALA A 106 -16.86 14.55 -3.32
C ALA A 106 -15.62 13.64 -3.33
N ALA A 107 -14.47 14.16 -2.88
CA ALA A 107 -13.18 13.48 -3.01
C ALA A 107 -12.47 13.33 -1.66
N SER A 108 -12.16 12.10 -1.29
CA SER A 108 -11.46 11.71 -0.06
C SER A 108 -10.01 11.31 -0.34
N VAL A 109 -9.12 11.57 0.62
CA VAL A 109 -7.70 11.21 0.56
C VAL A 109 -7.35 10.26 1.69
N GLY A 110 -6.89 9.05 1.36
CA GLY A 110 -6.34 8.10 2.32
C GLY A 110 -4.82 8.11 2.30
N ARG A 111 -4.17 8.56 3.39
CA ARG A 111 -2.73 8.40 3.59
C ARG A 111 -2.45 7.01 4.09
N LEU A 112 -2.21 6.09 3.14
CA LEU A 112 -2.03 4.68 3.45
C LEU A 112 -0.63 4.43 4.01
N TYR A 113 -0.57 3.81 5.18
CA TYR A 113 0.63 3.19 5.72
C TYR A 113 0.88 1.84 5.04
N ILE A 114 1.98 1.16 5.36
CA ILE A 114 2.31 -0.07 4.64
C ILE A 114 1.22 -1.11 4.89
N HIS A 115 0.67 -1.61 3.81
CA HIS A 115 -0.35 -2.65 3.82
C HIS A 115 0.07 -3.80 2.92
N GLU A 116 -0.01 -4.99 3.47
CA GLU A 116 0.55 -6.20 2.90
C GLU A 116 -0.52 -7.27 2.70
N SER A 117 -0.23 -8.13 1.76
CA SER A 117 -1.01 -9.36 1.55
C SER A 117 -0.16 -10.38 0.81
N PRO A 118 -0.62 -11.63 0.71
CA PRO A 118 0.01 -12.62 -0.16
C PRO A 118 0.14 -12.20 -1.64
N LEU A 119 -0.59 -11.18 -2.08
CA LEU A 119 -0.51 -10.63 -3.44
C LEU A 119 0.55 -9.53 -3.61
N ARG A 120 1.31 -9.21 -2.57
CA ARG A 120 2.36 -8.19 -2.65
C ARG A 120 3.34 -8.51 -3.77
N GLY A 121 3.71 -7.52 -4.57
CA GLY A 121 4.70 -7.68 -5.64
C GLY A 121 6.09 -8.06 -5.11
N ALA A 122 6.80 -8.95 -5.82
CA ALA A 122 8.08 -9.52 -5.39
C ALA A 122 9.22 -8.48 -5.24
N ALA A 123 9.09 -7.31 -5.83
CA ALA A 123 10.06 -6.22 -5.72
C ALA A 123 10.05 -5.49 -4.37
N PHE A 124 9.02 -5.70 -3.55
CA PHE A 124 8.91 -5.08 -2.23
C PHE A 124 9.59 -5.91 -1.15
N VAL A 125 10.20 -5.22 -0.18
CA VAL A 125 11.03 -5.84 0.86
C VAL A 125 10.30 -6.90 1.68
N SER A 126 9.05 -6.67 2.02
CA SER A 126 8.21 -7.63 2.75
C SER A 126 8.09 -8.96 1.99
N ARG A 127 7.72 -8.90 0.70
CA ARG A 127 7.63 -10.09 -0.12
C ARG A 127 9.00 -10.72 -0.43
N LYS A 128 10.05 -9.90 -0.58
CA LYS A 128 11.43 -10.40 -0.72
C LYS A 128 11.82 -11.24 0.50
N ILE A 129 11.42 -10.82 1.71
CA ILE A 129 11.70 -11.53 2.96
C ILE A 129 10.87 -12.82 3.05
N THR A 130 9.54 -12.75 2.88
CA THR A 130 8.66 -13.92 3.03
C THR A 130 8.97 -15.01 2.00
N ARG A 131 9.17 -14.61 0.74
CA ARG A 131 9.58 -15.53 -0.33
C ARG A 131 11.00 -16.08 -0.09
N GLY A 132 11.94 -15.23 0.34
CA GLY A 132 13.31 -15.65 0.67
C GLY A 132 13.34 -16.69 1.79
N ALA A 133 12.58 -16.50 2.86
CA ALA A 133 12.43 -17.47 3.94
C ALA A 133 11.84 -18.80 3.42
N ALA A 134 10.80 -18.74 2.58
CA ALA A 134 10.19 -19.92 1.96
C ALA A 134 11.17 -20.66 1.03
N GLU A 135 11.96 -19.94 0.21
CA GLU A 135 12.98 -20.52 -0.66
C GLU A 135 14.09 -21.21 0.15
N ILE A 136 14.52 -20.60 1.25
CA ILE A 136 15.54 -21.20 2.16
C ILE A 136 14.97 -22.46 2.82
N ALA A 137 13.74 -22.42 3.31
CA ALA A 137 13.09 -23.57 3.92
C ALA A 137 12.94 -24.77 2.97
N LEU A 138 12.84 -24.51 1.67
CA LEU A 138 12.75 -25.54 0.62
C LEU A 138 14.13 -25.92 0.03
N GLY A 139 15.24 -25.38 0.55
CA GLY A 139 16.60 -25.65 0.05
C GLY A 139 16.89 -25.04 -1.33
N MET A 140 16.09 -24.08 -1.78
CA MET A 140 16.22 -23.41 -3.09
C MET A 140 17.18 -22.21 -3.03
N ARG A 141 17.52 -21.75 -1.84
CA ARG A 141 18.41 -20.62 -1.55
C ARG A 141 19.12 -20.87 -0.23
N GLU A 142 20.36 -20.41 -0.11
CA GLU A 142 21.14 -20.55 1.13
C GLU A 142 21.02 -19.32 2.03
N ARG A 143 21.01 -18.12 1.44
CA ARG A 143 21.08 -16.85 2.18
C ARG A 143 20.20 -15.77 1.56
N LEU A 144 19.73 -14.85 2.40
CA LEU A 144 18.99 -13.66 2.01
C LEU A 144 19.81 -12.40 2.30
N VAL A 145 20.01 -11.56 1.29
CA VAL A 145 20.74 -10.29 1.45
C VAL A 145 19.75 -9.14 1.56
N LEU A 146 19.85 -8.38 2.66
CA LEU A 146 18.96 -7.24 2.99
C LEU A 146 19.79 -5.98 3.26
N GLY A 147 19.14 -4.80 3.20
CA GLY A 147 19.73 -3.54 3.65
C GLY A 147 19.59 -3.37 5.16
N LYS A 148 19.29 -2.14 5.59
CA LYS A 148 19.10 -1.75 6.98
C LYS A 148 17.87 -2.42 7.59
N LEU A 149 18.00 -3.05 8.77
CA LEU A 149 16.95 -3.82 9.45
C LEU A 149 16.28 -3.10 10.62
N ASP A 150 16.83 -1.97 11.07
CA ASP A 150 16.38 -1.23 12.25
C ASP A 150 15.33 -0.13 11.92
N VAL A 151 14.89 -0.03 10.67
CA VAL A 151 13.79 0.86 10.28
C VAL A 151 12.47 0.39 10.89
N VAL A 152 11.69 1.34 11.42
CA VAL A 152 10.40 1.05 12.05
C VAL A 152 9.26 1.46 11.12
N ARG A 153 8.32 0.55 10.93
CA ARG A 153 7.15 0.75 10.05
C ARG A 153 5.89 0.24 10.74
N ASP A 154 4.77 0.72 10.21
CA ASP A 154 3.43 0.24 10.51
C ASP A 154 2.99 -0.67 9.36
N TRP A 155 2.85 -1.98 9.61
CA TRP A 155 2.38 -2.95 8.62
C TRP A 155 1.00 -3.47 9.00
N GLY A 156 0.05 -3.29 8.09
CA GLY A 156 -1.29 -3.84 8.23
C GLY A 156 -1.66 -4.81 7.11
N PHE A 157 -2.84 -5.39 7.20
CA PHE A 157 -3.41 -6.26 6.17
C PHE A 157 -4.15 -5.43 5.12
N ALA A 158 -3.86 -5.64 3.85
CA ALA A 158 -4.49 -4.88 2.76
C ALA A 158 -6.02 -5.00 2.75
N GLY A 159 -6.57 -6.15 3.15
CA GLY A 159 -8.02 -6.34 3.26
C GLY A 159 -8.68 -5.46 4.33
N ASP A 160 -8.01 -5.18 5.44
CA ASP A 160 -8.50 -4.22 6.45
C ASP A 160 -8.50 -2.79 5.88
N TYR A 161 -7.47 -2.42 5.11
CA TYR A 161 -7.37 -1.10 4.49
C TYR A 161 -8.43 -0.88 3.41
N VAL A 162 -8.76 -1.91 2.62
CA VAL A 162 -9.84 -1.84 1.62
C VAL A 162 -11.18 -1.51 2.29
N GLU A 163 -11.45 -2.04 3.47
CA GLU A 163 -12.66 -1.69 4.22
C GLU A 163 -12.66 -0.23 4.68
N ALA A 164 -11.52 0.30 5.15
CA ALA A 164 -11.40 1.73 5.46
C ALA A 164 -11.67 2.61 4.22
N ILE A 165 -11.08 2.24 3.08
CA ILE A 165 -11.26 2.94 1.81
C ILE A 165 -12.74 2.96 1.40
N ARG A 166 -13.43 1.83 1.51
CA ARG A 166 -14.87 1.73 1.22
C ARG A 166 -15.69 2.63 2.14
N LEU A 167 -15.39 2.64 3.44
CA LEU A 167 -16.06 3.50 4.41
C LEU A 167 -15.80 4.99 4.14
N MET A 168 -14.60 5.36 3.69
CA MET A 168 -14.29 6.76 3.33
C MET A 168 -15.11 7.24 2.12
N VAL A 169 -15.33 6.37 1.13
CA VAL A 169 -16.15 6.72 -0.04
C VAL A 169 -17.64 6.77 0.33
N ALA A 170 -18.08 5.91 1.25
CA ALA A 170 -19.46 5.86 1.72
C ALA A 170 -19.81 6.96 2.74
N ALA A 171 -18.83 7.72 3.24
CA ALA A 171 -19.07 8.79 4.23
C ALA A 171 -19.89 9.94 3.61
N ASP A 172 -20.70 10.60 4.44
CA ASP A 172 -21.52 11.73 4.01
C ASP A 172 -20.69 12.91 3.50
N GLU A 173 -19.52 13.12 4.15
CA GLU A 173 -18.58 14.18 3.78
C GLU A 173 -17.20 13.61 3.39
N PRO A 174 -16.50 14.23 2.43
CA PRO A 174 -15.14 13.80 2.08
C PRO A 174 -14.15 13.90 3.24
N LEU A 175 -13.28 12.91 3.35
CA LEU A 175 -12.35 12.72 4.48
C LEU A 175 -10.90 12.69 4.02
N ASP A 176 -10.00 13.26 4.83
CA ASP A 176 -8.54 13.09 4.73
C ASP A 176 -8.06 12.34 5.98
N LEU A 177 -7.73 11.06 5.83
CA LEU A 177 -7.40 10.20 6.97
C LEU A 177 -6.09 9.44 6.80
N PRO A 178 -5.28 9.34 7.87
CA PRO A 178 -4.24 8.33 7.94
C PRO A 178 -4.89 6.96 8.14
N ILE A 179 -4.49 5.99 7.32
CA ILE A 179 -4.97 4.60 7.40
C ILE A 179 -3.80 3.70 7.73
N GLY A 180 -3.76 3.23 8.97
CA GLY A 180 -2.71 2.37 9.50
C GLY A 180 -3.15 1.66 10.77
N THR A 181 -2.28 0.81 11.31
CA THR A 181 -2.57 0.02 12.52
C THR A 181 -2.23 0.76 13.81
N GLY A 182 -1.32 1.73 13.74
CA GLY A 182 -0.73 2.40 14.90
C GLY A 182 0.30 1.54 15.66
N ARG A 183 0.69 0.39 15.12
CA ARG A 183 1.61 -0.55 15.78
C ARG A 183 2.97 -0.53 15.10
N PRO A 184 4.04 -0.12 15.82
CA PRO A 184 5.40 -0.09 15.29
C PRO A 184 6.02 -1.49 15.29
N HIS A 185 6.65 -1.87 14.17
CA HIS A 185 7.49 -3.06 14.06
C HIS A 185 8.77 -2.70 13.32
N ARG A 186 9.90 -3.26 13.72
CA ARG A 186 11.15 -3.14 12.98
C ARG A 186 11.12 -4.08 11.77
N LEU A 187 11.90 -3.75 10.75
CA LEU A 187 12.07 -4.69 9.63
C LEU A 187 12.70 -6.02 10.10
N LEU A 188 13.54 -5.99 11.14
CA LEU A 188 14.07 -7.20 11.78
C LEU A 188 12.94 -8.09 12.33
N ASP A 189 11.90 -7.50 12.95
CA ASP A 189 10.78 -8.26 13.50
C ASP A 189 10.01 -9.01 12.37
N LEU A 190 9.92 -8.42 11.17
CA LEU A 190 9.35 -9.08 9.99
C LEU A 190 10.24 -10.24 9.51
N VAL A 191 11.55 -10.05 9.50
CA VAL A 191 12.52 -11.10 9.16
C VAL A 191 12.37 -12.28 10.12
N ASP A 192 12.46 -12.04 11.43
CA ASP A 192 12.38 -13.08 12.46
C ASP A 192 11.04 -13.83 12.37
N ARG A 193 9.93 -13.11 12.20
CA ARG A 193 8.61 -13.75 12.04
C ARG A 193 8.52 -14.61 10.79
N ALA A 194 9.03 -14.12 9.66
CA ALA A 194 8.98 -14.86 8.39
C ALA A 194 9.79 -16.15 8.45
N PHE A 195 10.98 -16.12 9.07
CA PHE A 195 11.81 -17.31 9.23
C PHE A 195 11.18 -18.32 10.20
N ALA A 196 10.62 -17.84 11.31
CA ALA A 196 9.87 -18.69 12.23
C ALA A 196 8.67 -19.34 11.54
N ALA A 197 7.87 -18.58 10.77
CA ALA A 197 6.72 -19.08 10.01
C ALA A 197 7.12 -20.10 8.93
N ALA A 198 8.32 -19.97 8.36
CA ALA A 198 8.87 -20.93 7.40
C ALA A 198 9.44 -22.21 8.06
N GLY A 199 9.46 -22.28 9.39
CA GLY A 199 9.99 -23.42 10.15
C GLY A 199 11.51 -23.43 10.31
N LEU A 200 12.21 -22.32 10.07
CA LEU A 200 13.66 -22.21 10.14
C LEU A 200 14.19 -21.78 11.53
N GLY A 201 13.32 -21.28 12.41
CA GLY A 201 13.71 -20.74 13.72
C GLY A 201 14.36 -19.36 13.58
N GLU A 202 15.60 -19.20 14.09
CA GLU A 202 16.34 -17.94 14.05
C GLU A 202 16.76 -17.54 12.63
N ALA A 203 16.59 -16.28 12.27
CA ALA A 203 16.94 -15.76 10.95
C ALA A 203 18.45 -15.47 10.78
N ALA A 204 19.16 -15.16 11.87
CA ALA A 204 20.55 -14.71 11.84
C ALA A 204 21.52 -15.59 11.01
N PRO A 205 21.41 -16.93 11.02
CA PRO A 205 22.30 -17.78 10.20
C PRO A 205 22.12 -17.63 8.70
N TYR A 206 20.99 -17.07 8.26
CA TYR A 206 20.58 -17.04 6.85
C TYR A 206 20.55 -15.63 6.25
N VAL A 207 20.76 -14.58 7.06
CA VAL A 207 20.59 -13.19 6.60
C VAL A 207 21.92 -12.46 6.63
N ASP A 208 22.29 -11.90 5.46
CA ASP A 208 23.41 -10.98 5.32
C ASP A 208 22.90 -9.55 5.14
N GLN A 209 23.62 -8.56 5.64
CA GLN A 209 23.32 -7.15 5.40
C GLN A 209 24.30 -6.55 4.39
N ASP A 210 23.76 -5.83 3.40
CA ASP A 210 24.52 -5.09 2.40
C ASP A 210 24.20 -3.59 2.52
N PRO A 211 25.18 -2.76 2.98
CA PRO A 211 24.99 -1.32 3.08
C PRO A 211 24.64 -0.62 1.75
N SER A 212 24.99 -1.21 0.60
CA SER A 212 24.66 -0.64 -0.72
C SER A 212 23.15 -0.65 -1.03
N LEU A 213 22.39 -1.47 -0.30
CA LEU A 213 20.91 -1.56 -0.42
C LEU A 213 20.17 -0.55 0.46
N VAL A 214 20.88 0.28 1.20
CA VAL A 214 20.28 1.35 2.02
C VAL A 214 19.77 2.46 1.11
N ARG A 215 18.51 2.86 1.29
CA ARG A 215 17.90 3.92 0.50
C ARG A 215 18.39 5.29 0.95
N PRO A 216 18.66 6.22 0.01
CA PRO A 216 18.82 7.63 0.38
C PRO A 216 17.55 8.13 1.07
N ALA A 217 17.71 8.90 2.15
CA ALA A 217 16.61 9.57 2.86
C ALA A 217 15.48 8.61 3.36
N ASP A 218 15.84 7.42 3.88
CA ASP A 218 14.85 6.51 4.48
C ASP A 218 14.42 7.03 5.86
N THR A 219 13.14 7.31 6.03
CA THR A 219 12.56 7.76 7.31
C THR A 219 12.75 6.68 8.36
N ALA A 220 13.34 7.00 9.51
CA ALA A 220 13.67 5.99 10.54
C ALA A 220 12.41 5.35 11.14
N VAL A 221 11.35 6.14 11.38
CA VAL A 221 10.09 5.70 11.99
C VAL A 221 8.92 6.25 11.21
N LEU A 222 8.02 5.37 10.76
CA LEU A 222 6.80 5.75 10.05
C LEU A 222 5.64 4.88 10.56
N VAL A 223 4.83 5.46 11.49
CA VAL A 223 3.73 4.79 12.21
C VAL A 223 2.53 5.71 12.20
N ALA A 224 1.34 5.16 11.95
CA ALA A 224 0.09 5.91 11.93
C ALA A 224 -0.39 6.33 13.32
N ASP A 225 -1.11 7.44 13.38
CA ASP A 225 -2.12 7.65 14.41
C ASP A 225 -3.46 7.09 13.90
N PRO A 226 -3.98 5.99 14.44
CA PRO A 226 -5.23 5.39 13.98
C PRO A 226 -6.46 6.13 14.48
N ALA A 227 -6.34 7.01 15.48
CA ALA A 227 -7.46 7.64 16.16
C ALA A 227 -8.37 8.48 15.23
N PRO A 228 -7.86 9.23 14.21
CA PRO A 228 -8.74 9.92 13.28
C PRO A 228 -9.65 8.99 12.48
N ALA A 229 -9.12 7.87 11.97
CA ALA A 229 -9.91 6.90 11.22
C ALA A 229 -10.95 6.19 12.13
N GLU A 230 -10.57 5.88 13.36
CA GLU A 230 -11.49 5.29 14.32
C GLU A 230 -12.66 6.23 14.64
N ARG A 231 -12.38 7.51 14.91
CA ARG A 231 -13.44 8.49 15.22
C ARG A 231 -14.37 8.74 14.04
N ALA A 232 -13.82 8.86 12.84
CA ALA A 232 -14.60 9.22 11.65
C ALA A 232 -15.38 8.06 11.05
N LEU A 233 -14.80 6.85 11.10
CA LEU A 233 -15.33 5.68 10.39
C LEU A 233 -15.75 4.53 11.32
N GLY A 234 -15.44 4.59 12.62
CA GLY A 234 -15.53 3.43 13.51
C GLY A 234 -14.58 2.28 13.10
N TRP A 235 -13.56 2.57 12.28
CA TRP A 235 -12.70 1.56 11.71
C TRP A 235 -11.41 1.38 12.50
N ARG A 236 -11.00 0.12 12.65
CA ARG A 236 -9.67 -0.29 13.13
C ARG A 236 -9.16 -1.46 12.32
N ALA A 237 -7.84 -1.51 12.11
CA ALA A 237 -7.19 -2.71 11.60
C ALA A 237 -7.36 -3.86 12.61
N THR A 238 -7.84 -5.00 12.14
CA THR A 238 -8.17 -6.16 12.98
C THR A 238 -7.21 -7.33 12.82
N THR A 239 -6.48 -7.39 11.71
CA THR A 239 -5.47 -8.42 11.43
C THR A 239 -4.15 -8.02 12.07
N THR A 240 -3.51 -8.92 12.81
CA THR A 240 -2.22 -8.64 13.46
C THR A 240 -1.06 -8.71 12.46
N PHE A 241 0.07 -8.12 12.85
CA PHE A 241 1.29 -8.19 12.06
C PHE A 241 1.75 -9.63 11.82
N GLU A 242 1.69 -10.46 12.86
CA GLU A 242 2.07 -11.87 12.81
C GLU A 242 1.17 -12.64 11.82
N GLU A 243 -0.14 -12.44 11.89
CA GLU A 243 -1.11 -13.08 10.99
C GLU A 243 -0.85 -12.72 9.52
N VAL A 244 -0.47 -11.46 9.25
CA VAL A 244 -0.12 -11.01 7.89
C VAL A 244 1.14 -11.71 7.39
N VAL A 245 2.20 -11.73 8.20
CA VAL A 245 3.48 -12.36 7.81
C VAL A 245 3.31 -13.86 7.61
N ASP A 246 2.60 -14.53 8.52
CA ASP A 246 2.32 -15.97 8.44
C ASP A 246 1.56 -16.33 7.15
N ALA A 247 0.54 -15.55 6.82
CA ALA A 247 -0.22 -15.76 5.58
C ALA A 247 0.64 -15.57 4.33
N MET A 248 1.51 -14.56 4.32
CA MET A 248 2.42 -14.32 3.21
C MET A 248 3.41 -15.48 3.03
N VAL A 249 4.01 -15.97 4.12
CA VAL A 249 4.94 -17.11 4.07
C VAL A 249 4.24 -18.39 3.65
N ALA A 250 3.06 -18.67 4.20
CA ALA A 250 2.28 -19.87 3.84
C ALA A 250 1.95 -19.90 2.33
N VAL A 251 1.55 -18.76 1.78
CA VAL A 251 1.26 -18.64 0.34
C VAL A 251 2.54 -18.72 -0.50
N ASP A 252 3.66 -18.14 -0.06
CA ASP A 252 4.92 -18.25 -0.78
C ASP A 252 5.44 -19.69 -0.80
N LEU A 253 5.31 -20.43 0.30
CA LEU A 253 5.58 -21.88 0.32
C LEU A 253 4.66 -22.66 -0.62
N ALA A 254 3.37 -22.33 -0.67
CA ALA A 254 2.43 -22.96 -1.60
C ALA A 254 2.80 -22.68 -3.06
N ARG A 255 3.12 -21.43 -3.42
CA ARG A 255 3.59 -21.05 -4.77
C ARG A 255 4.81 -21.84 -5.22
N LEU A 256 5.81 -21.91 -4.36
CA LEU A 256 7.08 -22.58 -4.66
C LEU A 256 6.90 -24.11 -4.81
N ARG A 257 5.95 -24.70 -4.07
CA ARG A 257 5.65 -26.14 -4.16
C ARG A 257 4.78 -26.50 -5.36
N THR A 258 3.84 -25.63 -5.72
CA THR A 258 2.84 -25.93 -6.76
C THR A 258 3.13 -25.28 -8.12
N GLY A 259 3.98 -24.25 -8.15
CA GLY A 259 4.21 -23.41 -9.35
C GLY A 259 3.05 -22.46 -9.68
N VAL A 260 2.00 -22.37 -8.83
CA VAL A 260 0.86 -21.48 -9.05
C VAL A 260 1.15 -20.13 -8.43
N GLU A 261 1.49 -19.13 -9.25
CA GLU A 261 1.86 -17.79 -8.77
C GLU A 261 0.65 -16.96 -8.30
N GLU A 262 -0.51 -17.09 -8.93
CA GLU A 262 -1.72 -16.37 -8.59
C GLU A 262 -2.92 -17.29 -8.42
N SER A 263 -3.69 -17.07 -7.35
CA SER A 263 -4.94 -17.79 -7.10
C SER A 263 -5.88 -16.91 -6.27
N THR A 264 -7.17 -17.02 -6.52
CA THR A 264 -8.19 -16.35 -5.70
C THR A 264 -8.18 -16.81 -4.25
N THR A 265 -7.68 -18.03 -3.96
CA THR A 265 -7.51 -18.54 -2.59
C THR A 265 -6.48 -17.74 -1.80
N TYR A 266 -5.55 -17.03 -2.46
CA TYR A 266 -4.55 -16.17 -1.81
C TYR A 266 -5.13 -14.83 -1.33
N LEU A 267 -6.38 -14.52 -1.69
CA LEU A 267 -7.15 -13.36 -1.21
C LEU A 267 -7.82 -13.61 0.15
N SER A 268 -7.84 -14.85 0.62
CA SER A 268 -8.48 -15.19 1.87
C SER A 268 -7.85 -14.41 3.04
N ARG A 269 -8.71 -13.93 3.92
CA ARG A 269 -8.25 -13.28 5.16
C ARG A 269 -7.39 -14.27 5.95
N PRO A 270 -6.26 -13.83 6.54
CA PRO A 270 -5.48 -14.68 7.43
C PRO A 270 -6.35 -15.31 8.52
N ALA A 271 -6.12 -16.57 8.79
CA ALA A 271 -6.83 -17.24 9.89
C ALA A 271 -6.45 -16.56 11.20
N ARG A 272 -7.44 -16.20 12.01
CA ARG A 272 -7.19 -15.64 13.34
C ARG A 272 -6.44 -16.67 14.18
N SER A 273 -5.27 -16.33 14.67
CA SER A 273 -4.59 -17.12 15.67
C SER A 273 -5.51 -17.24 16.89
N ALA A 274 -5.81 -18.48 17.30
CA ALA A 274 -6.50 -18.71 18.56
C ALA A 274 -5.55 -18.29 19.70
N HIS A 275 -5.55 -17.01 20.05
CA HIS A 275 -4.90 -16.62 21.30
C HIS A 275 -5.78 -17.10 22.44
N PRO A 276 -5.27 -17.89 23.37
CA PRO A 276 -5.98 -18.17 24.60
C PRO A 276 -6.20 -16.81 25.30
N ARG A 277 -7.46 -16.53 25.57
CA ARG A 277 -7.83 -15.38 26.42
C ARG A 277 -7.20 -15.62 27.77
N GLY A 278 -6.11 -14.95 28.10
CA GLY A 278 -5.58 -14.83 29.45
C GLY A 278 -6.36 -13.81 30.25
#